data_e926d0e676f272bc6c925494e0ae2f5c
#
_entry.id   e926d0e676f272bc6c925494e0ae2f5c
#
_cell.length_a   1.000
_cell.length_b   1.000
_cell.length_c   1.000
_cell.angle_alpha   90.00
_cell.angle_beta   90.00
_cell.angle_gamma   90.00
#
_symmetry.space_group_name_H-M   'P 1'
#
loop_
_entity.id
_entity.type
_entity.pdbx_description
1 polymer ?
#
loop_
_entity_poly.entity_id
_entity_poly.type
_entity_poly.pdbx_seq_one_letter_code
_entity_poly.pdbx_strand_id
1 'polypeptide(L)'
;ETSPLQGAVVTVGAIHGGSKHNIIGERVDMQLTVRSDSAEVRQQLLDDIDRVAKGVAISMGVPDDKLPEVIRSKTESTPPTINDTASAELVRTALTEQFGADRMEMKPRDGMGAEDFAYFVAPEHGVKGVYFSVGGAMPADLAKPTPHHSPIFRVDYEPAVKAGAEAMAVGAMALLGK
;
A
#
# COMPACT_ATOMS: atom_id res chain seq x y z
N GLU A 1 12.30 -10.92 13.03
CA GLU A 1 11.22 -10.97 14.01
C GLU A 1 9.84 -11.05 13.37
N THR A 2 9.67 -10.55 12.15
CA THR A 2 8.46 -10.75 11.36
C THR A 2 8.60 -12.02 10.53
N SER A 3 7.55 -12.85 10.50
CA SER A 3 7.57 -14.06 9.67
C SER A 3 7.79 -13.70 8.19
N PRO A 4 8.63 -14.42 7.44
CA PRO A 4 8.82 -14.18 6.00
C PRO A 4 7.56 -14.43 5.17
N LEU A 5 6.52 -15.04 5.76
CA LEU A 5 5.22 -15.27 5.13
C LEU A 5 4.25 -14.10 5.32
N GLN A 6 4.61 -13.10 6.16
CA GLN A 6 3.79 -11.90 6.36
C GLN A 6 4.25 -10.79 5.42
N GLY A 7 3.30 -10.09 4.83
CA GLY A 7 3.58 -8.90 4.04
C GLY A 7 4.06 -7.76 4.93
N ALA A 8 5.35 -7.46 4.90
CA ALA A 8 5.99 -6.46 5.73
C ALA A 8 7.16 -5.81 4.98
N VAL A 9 7.20 -4.49 4.94
CA VAL A 9 8.28 -3.72 4.29
C VAL A 9 8.65 -2.52 5.18
N VAL A 10 9.94 -2.37 5.43
CA VAL A 10 10.53 -1.16 6.02
C VAL A 10 11.55 -0.62 5.03
N THR A 11 11.37 0.63 4.64
CA THR A 11 12.27 1.31 3.71
C THR A 11 12.80 2.58 4.35
N VAL A 12 14.12 2.74 4.38
CA VAL A 12 14.75 4.03 4.67
C VAL A 12 14.86 4.79 3.35
N GLY A 13 13.97 5.76 3.14
CA GLY A 13 13.88 6.52 1.90
C GLY A 13 14.83 7.71 1.83
N ALA A 14 15.21 8.27 2.98
CA ALA A 14 16.17 9.38 3.06
C ALA A 14 16.97 9.33 4.36
N ILE A 15 18.22 9.83 4.27
CA ILE A 15 19.12 10.02 5.41
C ILE A 15 19.78 11.39 5.21
N HIS A 16 19.69 12.25 6.22
CA HIS A 16 20.26 13.60 6.21
C HIS A 16 21.10 13.82 7.46
N GLY A 17 22.34 14.22 7.29
CA GLY A 17 23.24 14.51 8.40
C GLY A 17 24.59 15.04 7.95
N GLY A 18 25.28 15.69 8.88
CA GLY A 18 26.59 16.30 8.63
C GLY A 18 26.55 17.59 7.82
N SER A 19 27.65 18.34 7.83
CA SER A 19 27.80 19.60 7.07
C SER A 19 29.11 19.67 6.29
N LYS A 20 30.18 19.02 6.77
CA LYS A 20 31.50 18.97 6.16
C LYS A 20 32.17 17.63 6.41
N HIS A 21 33.08 17.26 5.52
CA HIS A 21 33.79 15.96 5.55
C HIS A 21 34.64 15.72 6.81
N ASN A 22 35.00 16.78 7.55
CA ASN A 22 35.85 16.72 8.74
C ASN A 22 35.15 17.22 10.03
N ILE A 23 33.82 17.37 10.00
CA ILE A 23 32.99 17.76 11.15
C ILE A 23 31.97 16.68 11.42
N ILE A 24 32.00 16.14 12.64
CA ILE A 24 30.97 15.23 13.11
C ILE A 24 29.72 16.05 13.42
N GLY A 25 28.61 15.75 12.71
CA GLY A 25 27.34 16.40 12.96
C GLY A 25 26.69 15.91 14.26
N GLU A 26 25.91 16.78 14.89
CA GLU A 26 25.20 16.44 16.15
C GLU A 26 23.93 15.60 15.91
N ARG A 27 23.42 15.59 14.68
CA ARG A 27 22.14 14.97 14.34
C ARG A 27 22.17 14.29 12.97
N VAL A 28 21.47 13.18 12.88
CA VAL A 28 21.13 12.50 11.64
C VAL A 28 19.62 12.25 11.63
N ASP A 29 18.95 12.70 10.60
CA ASP A 29 17.52 12.46 10.38
C ASP A 29 17.33 11.38 9.33
N MET A 30 16.48 10.39 9.63
CA MET A 30 16.08 9.35 8.70
C MET A 30 14.58 9.39 8.47
N GLN A 31 14.16 9.25 7.22
CA GLN A 31 12.76 9.12 6.84
C GLN A 31 12.49 7.69 6.41
N LEU A 32 11.52 7.06 7.07
CA LEU A 32 11.18 5.67 6.83
C LEU A 32 9.73 5.54 6.37
N THR A 33 9.51 4.58 5.47
CA THR A 33 8.17 4.09 5.13
C THR A 33 8.00 2.68 5.66
N VAL A 34 6.88 2.45 6.36
CA VAL A 34 6.51 1.13 6.89
C VAL A 34 5.23 0.68 6.20
N ARG A 35 5.24 -0.52 5.63
CA ARG A 35 4.08 -1.11 4.95
C ARG A 35 3.82 -2.51 5.49
N SER A 36 2.56 -2.86 5.66
CA SER A 36 2.15 -4.19 6.14
C SER A 36 0.75 -4.55 5.66
N ASP A 37 0.42 -5.83 5.76
CA ASP A 37 -0.89 -6.38 5.40
C ASP A 37 -1.90 -6.33 6.53
N SER A 38 -1.43 -6.11 7.78
CA SER A 38 -2.31 -6.03 8.94
C SER A 38 -1.87 -4.94 9.92
N ALA A 39 -2.80 -4.48 10.71
CA ALA A 39 -2.56 -3.49 11.76
C ALA A 39 -1.58 -4.02 12.82
N GLU A 40 -1.68 -5.30 13.17
CA GLU A 40 -0.83 -5.96 14.17
C GLU A 40 0.63 -6.00 13.70
N VAL A 41 0.86 -6.45 12.45
CA VAL A 41 2.21 -6.48 11.86
C VAL A 41 2.78 -5.06 11.75
N ARG A 42 1.94 -4.08 11.38
CA ARG A 42 2.36 -2.68 11.35
C ARG A 42 2.82 -2.20 12.71
N GLN A 43 2.03 -2.45 13.76
CA GLN A 43 2.38 -2.04 15.12
C GLN A 43 3.68 -2.70 15.58
N GLN A 44 3.85 -4.00 15.34
CA GLN A 44 5.08 -4.72 15.61
C GLN A 44 6.30 -4.09 14.94
N LEU A 45 6.20 -3.79 13.62
CA LEU A 45 7.30 -3.14 12.88
C LEU A 45 7.67 -1.79 13.47
N LEU A 46 6.68 -0.97 13.86
CA LEU A 46 6.93 0.33 14.47
C LEU A 46 7.63 0.21 15.83
N ASP A 47 7.24 -0.77 16.64
CA ASP A 47 7.86 -1.03 17.95
C ASP A 47 9.27 -1.61 17.78
N ASP A 48 9.47 -2.47 16.78
CA ASP A 48 10.77 -3.04 16.45
C ASP A 48 11.75 -1.96 15.94
N ILE A 49 11.29 -1.00 15.15
CA ILE A 49 12.13 0.14 14.70
C ILE A 49 12.63 0.94 15.93
N ASP A 50 11.75 1.27 16.87
CA ASP A 50 12.12 2.00 18.08
C ASP A 50 13.13 1.21 18.91
N ARG A 51 12.85 -0.07 19.16
CA ARG A 51 13.70 -0.96 19.92
C ARG A 51 15.07 -1.16 19.28
N VAL A 52 15.12 -1.40 17.98
CA VAL A 52 16.37 -1.60 17.24
C VAL A 52 17.20 -0.34 17.19
N ALA A 53 16.58 0.83 16.88
CA ALA A 53 17.28 2.11 16.85
C ALA A 53 17.96 2.42 18.19
N LYS A 54 17.23 2.27 19.30
CA LYS A 54 17.77 2.47 20.65
C LYS A 54 18.82 1.42 20.99
N GLY A 55 18.56 0.14 20.68
CA GLY A 55 19.51 -0.94 20.96
C GLY A 55 20.84 -0.76 20.26
N VAL A 56 20.83 -0.34 18.99
CA VAL A 56 22.05 -0.03 18.24
C VAL A 56 22.78 1.15 18.86
N ALA A 57 22.09 2.24 19.20
CA ALA A 57 22.70 3.41 19.84
C ALA A 57 23.37 3.05 21.18
N ILE A 58 22.68 2.30 22.03
CA ILE A 58 23.23 1.82 23.31
C ILE A 58 24.47 0.96 23.07
N SER A 59 24.44 0.04 22.11
CA SER A 59 25.57 -0.83 21.79
C SER A 59 26.81 -0.05 21.29
N MET A 60 26.57 1.13 20.70
CA MET A 60 27.63 2.03 20.24
C MET A 60 28.08 3.03 21.33
N GLY A 61 27.56 2.95 22.54
CA GLY A 61 27.91 3.81 23.66
C GLY A 61 27.32 5.22 23.60
N VAL A 62 26.20 5.40 22.88
CA VAL A 62 25.47 6.67 22.87
C VAL A 62 24.86 6.92 24.25
N PRO A 63 25.07 8.12 24.87
CA PRO A 63 24.49 8.44 26.17
C PRO A 63 22.95 8.41 26.14
N ASP A 64 22.33 8.14 27.28
CA ASP A 64 20.87 7.97 27.41
C ASP A 64 20.08 9.22 26.96
N ASP A 65 20.62 10.41 27.21
CA ASP A 65 20.03 11.69 26.82
C ASP A 65 20.18 12.02 25.33
N LYS A 66 20.86 11.15 24.56
CA LYS A 66 21.14 11.28 23.13
C LYS A 66 20.63 10.09 22.31
N LEU A 67 19.85 9.20 22.93
CA LEU A 67 19.26 8.07 22.22
C LEU A 67 18.34 8.52 21.08
N PRO A 68 18.23 7.73 20.00
CA PRO A 68 17.34 8.04 18.90
C PRO A 68 15.88 8.23 19.33
N GLU A 69 15.24 9.24 18.80
CA GLU A 69 13.82 9.46 18.91
C GLU A 69 13.11 8.97 17.64
N VAL A 70 12.12 8.09 17.80
CA VAL A 70 11.29 7.62 16.67
C VAL A 70 9.97 8.36 16.69
N ILE A 71 9.78 9.24 15.71
CA ILE A 71 8.57 10.05 15.54
C ILE A 71 7.66 9.35 14.55
N ARG A 72 6.45 9.00 14.99
CA ARG A 72 5.41 8.38 14.15
C ARG A 72 4.50 9.46 13.59
N SER A 73 4.36 9.53 12.26
CA SER A 73 3.40 10.45 11.65
C SER A 73 1.98 10.09 12.08
N LYS A 74 1.21 11.12 12.42
CA LYS A 74 -0.23 10.98 12.74
C LYS A 74 -1.11 11.25 11.53
N THR A 75 -0.57 11.86 10.49
CA THR A 75 -1.31 12.32 9.31
C THR A 75 -1.02 11.50 8.06
N GLU A 76 0.12 10.78 8.04
CA GLU A 76 0.57 9.99 6.89
C GLU A 76 0.50 8.49 7.22
N SER A 77 -0.68 8.02 7.57
CA SER A 77 -0.90 6.61 7.95
C SER A 77 -2.19 6.12 7.31
N THR A 78 -2.08 5.34 6.25
CA THR A 78 -3.22 4.70 5.57
C THR A 78 -3.36 3.26 6.06
N PRO A 79 -4.56 2.81 6.47
CA PRO A 79 -4.79 1.41 6.82
C PRO A 79 -4.66 0.50 5.59
N PRO A 80 -4.52 -0.82 5.76
CA PRO A 80 -4.56 -1.74 4.62
C PRO A 80 -5.96 -1.73 3.99
N THR A 81 -6.02 -1.73 2.64
CA THR A 81 -7.27 -1.89 1.90
C THR A 81 -7.65 -3.36 1.87
N ILE A 82 -8.74 -3.72 2.56
CA ILE A 82 -9.21 -5.10 2.65
C ILE A 82 -10.63 -5.17 2.10
N ASN A 83 -10.81 -5.92 1.02
CA ASN A 83 -12.13 -6.17 0.46
C ASN A 83 -12.96 -7.10 1.39
N ASP A 84 -14.24 -6.78 1.57
CA ASP A 84 -15.18 -7.73 2.16
C ASP A 84 -15.32 -8.93 1.22
N THR A 85 -15.04 -10.12 1.73
CA THR A 85 -14.96 -11.33 0.90
C THR A 85 -16.29 -11.66 0.22
N ALA A 86 -17.41 -11.53 0.93
CA ALA A 86 -18.72 -11.84 0.37
C ALA A 86 -19.12 -10.83 -0.71
N SER A 87 -18.89 -9.55 -0.47
CA SER A 87 -19.16 -8.50 -1.45
C SER A 87 -18.24 -8.61 -2.67
N ALA A 88 -16.98 -8.95 -2.48
CA ALA A 88 -16.03 -9.16 -3.58
C ALA A 88 -16.45 -10.33 -4.47
N GLU A 89 -16.96 -11.41 -3.89
CA GLU A 89 -17.45 -12.58 -4.64
C GLU A 89 -18.71 -12.26 -5.43
N LEU A 90 -19.65 -11.50 -4.86
CA LEU A 90 -20.84 -11.04 -5.58
C LEU A 90 -20.46 -10.17 -6.79
N VAL A 91 -19.59 -9.20 -6.58
CA VAL A 91 -19.12 -8.31 -7.66
C VAL A 91 -18.37 -9.12 -8.71
N ARG A 92 -17.47 -10.00 -8.32
CA ARG A 92 -16.72 -10.85 -9.24
C ARG A 92 -17.64 -11.70 -10.12
N THR A 93 -18.67 -12.32 -9.52
CA THR A 93 -19.64 -13.13 -10.24
C THR A 93 -20.37 -12.30 -11.28
N ALA A 94 -20.93 -11.17 -10.88
CA ALA A 94 -21.66 -10.28 -11.79
C ALA A 94 -20.77 -9.74 -12.94
N LEU A 95 -19.53 -9.37 -12.65
CA LEU A 95 -18.58 -8.94 -13.67
C LEU A 95 -18.21 -10.09 -14.62
N THR A 96 -18.08 -11.33 -14.10
CA THR A 96 -17.82 -12.50 -14.93
C THR A 96 -18.98 -12.81 -15.86
N GLU A 97 -20.21 -12.69 -15.39
CA GLU A 97 -21.41 -12.85 -16.22
C GLU A 97 -21.52 -11.77 -17.29
N GLN A 98 -21.18 -10.53 -16.96
CA GLN A 98 -21.28 -9.40 -17.90
C GLN A 98 -20.17 -9.40 -18.96
N PHE A 99 -18.93 -9.67 -18.56
CA PHE A 99 -17.75 -9.48 -19.43
C PHE A 99 -17.15 -10.77 -19.95
N GLY A 100 -17.50 -11.92 -19.36
CA GLY A 100 -16.88 -13.22 -19.64
C GLY A 100 -15.67 -13.51 -18.72
N ALA A 101 -15.47 -14.80 -18.47
CA ALA A 101 -14.41 -15.27 -17.56
C ALA A 101 -13.00 -14.97 -18.09
N ASP A 102 -12.82 -14.91 -19.39
CA ASP A 102 -11.56 -14.58 -20.06
C ASP A 102 -11.13 -13.12 -19.85
N ARG A 103 -12.05 -12.25 -19.46
CA ARG A 103 -11.78 -10.83 -19.13
C ARG A 103 -11.49 -10.62 -17.64
N MET A 104 -11.65 -11.64 -16.82
CA MET A 104 -11.46 -11.59 -15.37
C MET A 104 -10.08 -12.11 -15.00
N GLU A 105 -9.24 -11.24 -14.49
CA GLU A 105 -7.91 -11.61 -14.04
C GLU A 105 -7.83 -11.62 -12.51
N MET A 106 -7.53 -12.79 -11.94
CA MET A 106 -7.25 -12.94 -10.52
C MET A 106 -5.74 -12.93 -10.32
N LYS A 107 -5.17 -11.75 -10.12
CA LYS A 107 -3.75 -11.61 -9.79
C LYS A 107 -3.51 -11.75 -8.30
N PRO A 108 -2.46 -12.49 -7.88
CA PRO A 108 -1.91 -12.28 -6.55
C PRO A 108 -1.48 -10.82 -6.43
N ARG A 109 -1.54 -10.28 -5.22
CA ARG A 109 -1.12 -8.91 -4.97
C ARG A 109 0.33 -8.69 -5.42
N ASP A 110 0.57 -7.69 -6.23
CA ASP A 110 1.87 -7.36 -6.83
C ASP A 110 2.57 -6.17 -6.15
N GLY A 111 1.94 -5.58 -5.13
CA GLY A 111 2.49 -4.42 -4.44
C GLY A 111 1.82 -4.13 -3.11
N MET A 112 2.39 -3.17 -2.38
CA MET A 112 1.89 -2.66 -1.11
C MET A 112 1.64 -1.14 -1.20
N GLY A 113 1.05 -0.68 -2.30
CA GLY A 113 0.63 0.71 -2.48
C GLY A 113 -0.44 1.08 -1.44
N ALA A 114 -0.40 2.33 -0.98
CA ALA A 114 -1.45 2.88 -0.14
C ALA A 114 -2.61 3.36 -1.03
N GLU A 115 -3.86 3.25 -0.51
CA GLU A 115 -5.06 3.67 -1.20
C GLU A 115 -6.04 4.28 -0.21
N ASP A 116 -6.52 5.48 -0.50
CA ASP A 116 -7.41 6.23 0.40
C ASP A 116 -8.78 5.54 0.60
N PHE A 117 -9.19 4.69 -0.33
CA PHE A 117 -10.38 3.86 -0.18
C PHE A 117 -10.35 3.01 1.10
N ALA A 118 -9.15 2.68 1.60
CA ALA A 118 -8.96 1.97 2.85
C ALA A 118 -9.66 2.62 4.04
N TYR A 119 -9.75 3.96 4.07
CA TYR A 119 -10.45 4.68 5.14
C TYR A 119 -11.97 4.46 5.11
N PHE A 120 -12.58 4.29 3.94
CA PHE A 120 -14.02 4.03 3.85
C PHE A 120 -14.39 2.64 4.36
N VAL A 121 -13.50 1.67 4.17
CA VAL A 121 -13.72 0.26 4.52
C VAL A 121 -12.97 -0.16 5.78
N ALA A 122 -12.42 0.78 6.54
CA ALA A 122 -11.78 0.50 7.80
C ALA A 122 -12.75 -0.19 8.77
N PRO A 123 -12.30 -1.21 9.53
CA PRO A 123 -13.18 -2.04 10.37
C PRO A 123 -14.07 -1.27 11.32
N GLU A 124 -13.60 -0.14 11.84
CA GLU A 124 -14.32 0.73 12.76
C GLU A 124 -15.58 1.37 12.15
N HIS A 125 -15.66 1.47 10.82
CA HIS A 125 -16.81 2.04 10.14
C HIS A 125 -17.89 1.02 9.82
N GLY A 126 -17.57 -0.28 9.87
CA GLY A 126 -18.52 -1.36 9.55
C GLY A 126 -19.02 -1.33 8.09
N VAL A 127 -18.35 -0.60 7.22
CA VAL A 127 -18.68 -0.47 5.80
C VAL A 127 -18.01 -1.59 5.01
N LYS A 128 -18.82 -2.35 4.28
CA LYS A 128 -18.33 -3.37 3.36
C LYS A 128 -18.01 -2.74 2.01
N GLY A 129 -16.83 -2.98 1.49
CA GLY A 129 -16.42 -2.42 0.22
C GLY A 129 -15.59 -3.38 -0.62
N VAL A 130 -15.54 -3.08 -1.91
CA VAL A 130 -14.75 -3.82 -2.90
C VAL A 130 -13.93 -2.84 -3.71
N TYR A 131 -12.64 -3.00 -3.67
CA TYR A 131 -11.68 -2.30 -4.51
C TYR A 131 -11.16 -3.27 -5.58
N PHE A 132 -11.24 -2.89 -6.83
CA PHE A 132 -10.74 -3.67 -7.95
C PHE A 132 -10.08 -2.75 -9.00
N SER A 133 -9.26 -3.33 -9.86
CA SER A 133 -8.57 -2.61 -10.92
C SER A 133 -9.18 -2.93 -12.27
N VAL A 134 -9.12 -1.95 -13.18
CA VAL A 134 -9.49 -2.11 -14.59
C VAL A 134 -8.22 -2.00 -15.44
N GLY A 135 -8.02 -2.95 -16.34
CA GLY A 135 -6.88 -2.95 -17.26
C GLY A 135 -6.95 -1.75 -18.20
N GLY A 136 -5.85 -1.00 -18.29
CA GLY A 136 -5.76 0.18 -19.16
C GLY A 136 -4.46 0.26 -19.95
N ALA A 137 -3.66 -0.82 -19.96
CA ALA A 137 -2.41 -0.82 -20.73
C ALA A 137 -2.67 -0.69 -22.23
N MET A 138 -1.83 0.12 -22.91
CA MET A 138 -1.85 0.18 -24.37
C MET A 138 -1.56 -1.21 -24.96
N PRO A 139 -2.20 -1.61 -26.08
CA PRO A 139 -1.95 -2.90 -26.70
C PRO A 139 -0.48 -3.18 -27.00
N ALA A 140 0.27 -2.14 -27.36
CA ALA A 140 1.72 -2.25 -27.62
C ALA A 140 2.55 -2.48 -26.36
N ASP A 141 1.99 -2.21 -25.18
CA ASP A 141 2.69 -2.27 -23.89
C ASP A 141 2.26 -3.48 -23.05
N LEU A 142 1.39 -4.35 -23.54
CA LEU A 142 0.86 -5.49 -22.76
C LEU A 142 1.95 -6.40 -22.19
N ALA A 143 3.05 -6.60 -22.93
CA ALA A 143 4.18 -7.41 -22.46
C ALA A 143 5.01 -6.71 -21.36
N LYS A 144 5.00 -5.37 -21.33
CA LYS A 144 5.73 -4.54 -20.36
C LYS A 144 4.98 -3.22 -20.16
N PRO A 145 3.94 -3.19 -19.33
CA PRO A 145 3.18 -1.98 -19.08
C PRO A 145 4.06 -0.86 -18.54
N THR A 146 3.73 0.38 -18.93
CA THR A 146 4.42 1.56 -18.38
C THR A 146 4.06 1.71 -16.90
N PRO A 147 5.06 1.91 -16.02
CA PRO A 147 4.80 1.96 -14.59
C PRO A 147 4.00 3.20 -14.20
N HIS A 148 3.19 3.08 -13.16
CA HIS A 148 2.56 4.22 -12.50
C HIS A 148 3.64 5.17 -11.96
N HIS A 149 3.29 6.45 -11.75
CA HIS A 149 4.21 7.51 -11.28
C HIS A 149 5.43 7.72 -12.18
N SER A 150 5.26 7.50 -13.48
CA SER A 150 6.31 7.64 -14.49
C SER A 150 5.93 8.73 -15.50
N PRO A 151 6.88 9.56 -15.98
CA PRO A 151 6.60 10.54 -17.04
C PRO A 151 6.24 9.90 -18.38
N ILE A 152 6.48 8.61 -18.55
CA ILE A 152 6.09 7.84 -19.73
C ILE A 152 4.81 7.03 -19.51
N PHE A 153 4.14 7.22 -18.37
CA PHE A 153 2.86 6.54 -18.12
C PHE A 153 1.84 6.91 -19.20
N ARG A 154 1.20 5.90 -19.75
CA ARG A 154 0.14 6.04 -20.73
C ARG A 154 -0.89 4.94 -20.57
N VAL A 155 -2.11 5.24 -20.95
CA VAL A 155 -3.26 4.35 -20.84
C VAL A 155 -4.09 4.41 -22.12
N ASP A 156 -4.64 3.28 -22.53
CA ASP A 156 -5.68 3.22 -23.55
C ASP A 156 -7.00 3.67 -22.92
N TYR A 157 -7.22 4.98 -22.89
CA TYR A 157 -8.26 5.59 -22.06
C TYR A 157 -9.67 5.27 -22.54
N GLU A 158 -9.91 5.16 -23.84
CA GLU A 158 -11.26 4.97 -24.36
C GLU A 158 -11.87 3.63 -23.94
N PRO A 159 -11.25 2.46 -24.20
CA PRO A 159 -11.78 1.19 -23.70
C PRO A 159 -11.69 1.07 -22.18
N ALA A 160 -10.67 1.62 -21.54
CA ALA A 160 -10.49 1.53 -20.09
C ALA A 160 -11.57 2.31 -19.32
N VAL A 161 -11.90 3.53 -19.75
CA VAL A 161 -12.98 4.34 -19.13
C VAL A 161 -14.33 3.68 -19.33
N LYS A 162 -14.61 3.18 -20.54
CA LYS A 162 -15.86 2.48 -20.82
C LYS A 162 -16.02 1.24 -19.95
N ALA A 163 -15.01 0.36 -19.94
CA ALA A 163 -15.03 -0.85 -19.12
C ALA A 163 -15.14 -0.53 -17.62
N GLY A 164 -14.45 0.51 -17.15
CA GLY A 164 -14.53 0.96 -15.77
C GLY A 164 -15.92 1.45 -15.37
N ALA A 165 -16.56 2.25 -16.21
CA ALA A 165 -17.92 2.75 -15.98
C ALA A 165 -18.94 1.58 -15.95
N GLU A 166 -18.85 0.66 -16.90
CA GLU A 166 -19.69 -0.53 -16.93
C GLU A 166 -19.46 -1.42 -15.70
N ALA A 167 -18.21 -1.68 -15.34
CA ALA A 167 -17.86 -2.51 -14.19
C ALA A 167 -18.37 -1.89 -12.86
N MET A 168 -18.25 -0.58 -12.70
CA MET A 168 -18.81 0.11 -11.54
C MET A 168 -20.33 0.00 -11.47
N ALA A 169 -21.02 0.17 -12.60
CA ALA A 169 -22.48 0.04 -12.65
C ALA A 169 -22.94 -1.38 -12.32
N VAL A 170 -22.34 -2.39 -12.94
CA VAL A 170 -22.64 -3.82 -12.69
C VAL A 170 -22.35 -4.18 -11.24
N GLY A 171 -21.19 -3.78 -10.70
CA GLY A 171 -20.85 -4.02 -9.31
C GLY A 171 -21.82 -3.37 -8.31
N ALA A 172 -22.23 -2.13 -8.57
CA ALA A 172 -23.22 -1.45 -7.74
C ALA A 172 -24.59 -2.15 -7.78
N MET A 173 -25.05 -2.56 -8.96
CA MET A 173 -26.30 -3.30 -9.10
C MET A 173 -26.27 -4.66 -8.38
N ALA A 174 -25.17 -5.39 -8.48
CA ALA A 174 -24.98 -6.65 -7.77
C ALA A 174 -25.06 -6.47 -6.25
N LEU A 175 -24.40 -5.46 -5.71
CA LEU A 175 -24.42 -5.15 -4.28
C LEU A 175 -25.79 -4.65 -3.79
N LEU A 176 -26.60 -4.05 -4.66
CA LEU A 176 -27.96 -3.61 -4.37
C LEU A 176 -29.01 -4.72 -4.56
N GLY A 177 -28.61 -5.92 -4.99
CA GLY A 177 -29.52 -7.05 -5.25
C GLY A 177 -30.44 -6.83 -6.45
N LYS A 178 -29.95 -6.11 -7.47
CA LYS A 178 -30.73 -5.76 -8.67
C LYS A 178 -30.13 -6.39 -9.92
#